data_e322096c23c0e31dfdbfb059df75d8c7
#
_entry.id   e322096c23c0e31dfdbfb059df75d8c7
#
_cell.length_a   1.000
_cell.length_b   1.000
_cell.length_c   1.000
_cell.angle_alpha   90.00
_cell.angle_beta   90.00
_cell.angle_gamma   90.00
#
_symmetry.space_group_name_H-M   'P 1'
#
loop_
_entity.id
_entity.type
_entity.pdbx_description
1 polymer ?
#
loop_
_entity_poly.entity_id
_entity_poly.type
_entity_poly.pdbx_seq_one_letter_code
_entity_poly.pdbx_strand_id
1 'polypeptide(L)'
;MKKIYAVCGSGVATSTMIAAKVRNYLEERGIQCDVQTTTYGIVNGGGLVADCLVSTNPNISCGDIPVVPGVALLTGMGEEAVLEQVYQIVKD
;
A
#
# COMPACT_ATOMS: atom_id res chain seq x y z
N MET A 1 -12.67 7.90 -5.64
CA MET A 1 -11.37 7.27 -5.88
C MET A 1 -10.79 6.80 -4.56
N LYS A 2 -10.39 5.54 -4.50
CA LYS A 2 -9.80 4.97 -3.29
C LYS A 2 -8.37 5.46 -3.11
N LYS A 3 -7.95 5.62 -1.87
CA LYS A 3 -6.60 6.07 -1.54
C LYS A 3 -5.79 4.95 -0.92
N ILE A 4 -4.59 4.75 -1.46
CA ILE A 4 -3.66 3.75 -0.98
C ILE A 4 -2.32 4.43 -0.73
N TYR A 5 -1.71 4.14 0.42
CA TYR A 5 -0.37 4.65 0.71
C TYR A 5 0.60 3.50 0.82
N ALA A 6 1.72 3.63 0.13
CA ALA A 6 2.85 2.72 0.28
C ALA A 6 3.77 3.30 1.36
N VAL A 7 3.96 2.56 2.42
CA VAL A 7 4.68 3.02 3.61
C VAL A 7 6.04 2.34 3.67
N CYS A 8 7.09 3.13 3.81
CA CYS A 8 8.45 2.61 3.96
C CYS A 8 9.21 3.44 4.98
N GLY A 9 9.99 2.78 5.82
CA GLY A 9 10.73 3.43 6.90
C GLY A 9 11.96 4.19 6.44
N SER A 10 12.58 3.73 5.36
CA SER A 10 13.86 4.31 4.95
C SER A 10 14.08 4.22 3.46
N GLY A 11 13.58 4.90 2.64
CA GLY A 11 13.87 4.82 1.22
C GLY A 11 12.67 5.11 0.38
N VAL A 12 12.65 6.30 -0.15
CA VAL A 12 11.58 6.74 -1.05
C VAL A 12 11.50 5.82 -2.27
N ALA A 13 12.64 5.33 -2.75
CA ALA A 13 12.67 4.48 -3.94
C ALA A 13 11.88 3.17 -3.74
N THR A 14 11.99 2.57 -2.55
CA THR A 14 11.28 1.34 -2.22
C THR A 14 9.77 1.55 -2.23
N SER A 15 9.30 2.58 -1.56
CA SER A 15 7.86 2.85 -1.50
C SER A 15 7.32 3.26 -2.87
N THR A 16 8.12 3.95 -3.68
CA THR A 16 7.73 4.31 -5.04
C THR A 16 7.51 3.06 -5.89
N MET A 17 8.38 2.07 -5.77
CA MET A 17 8.25 0.81 -6.51
C MET A 17 6.99 0.06 -6.09
N ILE A 18 6.73 0.00 -4.79
CA ILE A 18 5.52 -0.64 -4.26
C ILE A 18 4.28 0.07 -4.79
N ALA A 19 4.28 1.39 -4.73
CA ALA A 19 3.14 2.18 -5.20
C ALA A 19 2.88 1.93 -6.69
N ALA A 20 3.93 1.89 -7.50
CA ALA A 20 3.79 1.65 -8.94
C ALA A 20 3.20 0.27 -9.22
N LYS A 21 3.66 -0.75 -8.51
CA LYS A 21 3.13 -2.11 -8.70
C LYS A 21 1.66 -2.20 -8.32
N VAL A 22 1.29 -1.59 -7.21
CA VAL A 22 -0.11 -1.58 -6.75
C VAL A 22 -0.99 -0.86 -7.77
N ARG A 23 -0.55 0.32 -8.21
CA ARG A 23 -1.33 1.11 -9.15
C ARG A 23 -1.53 0.37 -10.46
N ASN A 24 -0.46 -0.20 -11.02
CA ASN A 24 -0.55 -0.92 -12.30
C ASN A 24 -1.47 -2.12 -12.20
N TYR A 25 -1.40 -2.86 -11.11
CA TYR A 25 -2.26 -4.03 -10.89
C TYR A 25 -3.74 -3.64 -10.88
N LEU A 26 -4.06 -2.55 -10.17
CA LEU A 26 -5.44 -2.10 -10.04
C LEU A 26 -5.95 -1.47 -11.34
N GLU A 27 -5.10 -0.75 -12.07
CA GLU A 27 -5.49 -0.18 -13.35
C GLU A 27 -5.84 -1.26 -14.37
N GLU A 28 -5.10 -2.37 -14.37
CA GLU A 28 -5.39 -3.50 -15.24
C GLU A 28 -6.77 -4.09 -14.99
N ARG A 29 -7.28 -3.91 -13.78
CA ARG A 29 -8.60 -4.41 -13.38
C ARG A 29 -9.70 -3.35 -13.46
N GLY A 30 -9.38 -2.20 -14.01
CA GLY A 30 -10.34 -1.12 -14.19
C GLY A 30 -10.65 -0.33 -12.92
N ILE A 31 -9.80 -0.45 -11.89
CA ILE A 31 -9.98 0.29 -10.64
C ILE A 31 -9.08 1.50 -10.65
N GLN A 32 -9.65 2.66 -10.43
CA GLN A 32 -8.90 3.90 -10.32
C GLN A 32 -8.62 4.17 -8.85
N CYS A 33 -7.34 4.27 -8.51
CA CYS A 33 -6.90 4.53 -7.15
C CYS A 33 -5.85 5.63 -7.12
N ASP A 34 -5.86 6.40 -6.04
CA ASP A 34 -4.80 7.38 -5.79
C ASP A 34 -3.76 6.68 -4.92
N VAL A 35 -2.67 6.23 -5.53
CA VAL A 35 -1.61 5.51 -4.84
C VAL A 35 -0.43 6.45 -4.63
N GLN A 36 -0.11 6.69 -3.37
CA GLN A 36 0.98 7.60 -3.00
C GLN A 36 1.92 6.92 -2.02
N THR A 37 3.02 7.58 -1.71
CA THR A 37 4.00 7.09 -0.75
C THR A 37 3.95 7.93 0.53
N THR A 38 4.30 7.31 1.65
CA THR A 38 4.39 8.01 2.92
C THR A 38 5.45 7.35 3.80
N THR A 39 5.68 7.91 4.98
CA THR A 39 6.67 7.40 5.92
C THR A 39 5.99 6.89 7.19
N TYR A 40 6.72 6.10 7.97
CA TYR A 40 6.21 5.61 9.25
C TYR A 40 5.89 6.76 10.22
N GLY A 41 6.66 7.84 10.16
CA GLY A 41 6.41 8.99 11.02
C GLY A 41 5.03 9.60 10.79
N ILE A 42 4.64 9.73 9.52
CA ILE A 42 3.32 10.25 9.17
C ILE A 42 2.22 9.29 9.60
N VAL A 43 2.43 7.99 9.36
CA VAL A 43 1.45 6.96 9.73
C VAL A 43 1.27 6.93 11.25
N ASN A 44 2.37 6.94 11.99
CA ASN A 44 2.33 6.89 13.44
C ASN A 44 1.74 8.16 14.05
N GLY A 45 1.78 9.26 13.31
CA GLY A 45 1.18 10.51 13.75
C GLY A 45 -0.36 10.49 13.81
N GLY A 46 -0.97 9.50 13.15
CA GLY A 46 -2.41 9.28 13.26
C GLY A 46 -3.29 10.22 12.45
N GLY A 47 -2.70 11.08 11.63
CA GLY A 47 -3.46 12.01 10.82
C GLY A 47 -3.72 11.56 9.38
N LEU A 48 -3.31 10.36 9.05
CA LEU A 48 -3.40 9.85 7.69
C LEU A 48 -4.80 9.32 7.40
N VAL A 49 -5.34 9.70 6.25
CA VAL A 49 -6.62 9.19 5.78
C VAL A 49 -6.39 8.40 4.50
N ALA A 50 -6.74 7.12 4.54
CA ALA A 50 -6.56 6.22 3.38
C ALA A 50 -7.52 5.05 3.48
N ASP A 51 -7.73 4.37 2.35
CA ASP A 51 -8.55 3.16 2.32
C ASP A 51 -7.72 1.92 2.59
N CYS A 52 -6.42 1.99 2.32
CA CYS A 52 -5.51 0.85 2.51
C CYS A 52 -4.08 1.35 2.64
N LEU A 53 -3.29 0.65 3.45
CA LEU A 53 -1.85 0.88 3.56
C LEU A 53 -1.11 -0.36 3.09
N VAL A 54 -0.07 -0.17 2.31
CA VAL A 54 0.84 -1.25 1.92
C VAL A 54 2.19 -0.93 2.56
N SER A 55 2.62 -1.75 3.49
CA SER A 55 3.81 -1.46 4.28
C SER A 55 4.80 -2.60 4.24
N THR A 56 6.09 -2.26 4.20
CA THR A 56 7.16 -3.25 4.35
C THR A 56 7.30 -3.71 5.80
N ASN A 57 6.72 -2.97 6.73
CA ASN A 57 6.73 -3.33 8.15
C ASN A 57 5.29 -3.68 8.58
N PRO A 58 4.99 -4.96 8.85
CA PRO A 58 3.64 -5.36 9.23
C PRO A 58 3.23 -4.92 10.64
N ASN A 59 4.15 -4.38 11.41
CA ASN A 59 3.88 -3.97 12.78
C ASN A 59 3.30 -2.56 12.90
N ILE A 60 3.09 -1.87 11.80
CA ILE A 60 2.47 -0.55 11.85
C ILE A 60 0.95 -0.68 11.82
N SER A 61 0.29 0.30 12.40
CA SER A 61 -1.15 0.41 12.31
C SER A 61 -1.54 1.88 12.26
N CYS A 62 -2.65 2.17 11.62
CA CYS A 62 -3.17 3.53 11.51
C CYS A 62 -4.69 3.47 11.69
N GLY A 63 -5.15 3.48 12.92
CA GLY A 63 -6.57 3.38 13.23
C GLY A 63 -7.18 2.12 12.65
N ASP A 64 -8.28 2.28 11.94
CA ASP A 64 -9.00 1.16 11.33
C ASP A 64 -8.58 0.88 9.90
N ILE A 65 -7.55 1.54 9.41
CA ILE A 65 -7.12 1.36 8.02
C ILE A 65 -6.44 0.00 7.89
N PRO A 66 -6.86 -0.86 6.95
CA PRO A 66 -6.20 -2.16 6.76
C PRO A 66 -4.78 -1.98 6.25
N VAL A 67 -3.86 -2.77 6.80
CA VAL A 67 -2.46 -2.75 6.43
C VAL A 67 -2.11 -4.08 5.75
N VAL A 68 -1.58 -3.98 4.55
CA VAL A 68 -1.19 -5.14 3.75
C VAL A 68 0.34 -5.22 3.72
N PRO A 69 0.93 -6.41 3.93
CA PRO A 69 2.39 -6.54 3.90
C PRO A 69 2.93 -6.31 2.49
N GLY A 70 3.83 -5.36 2.34
CA GLY A 70 4.39 -4.99 1.05
C GLY A 70 5.73 -5.64 0.73
N VAL A 71 6.27 -6.45 1.64
CA VAL A 71 7.57 -7.08 1.43
C VAL A 71 7.56 -7.98 0.20
N ALA A 72 6.46 -8.69 -0.03
CA ALA A 72 6.33 -9.56 -1.20
C ALA A 72 6.47 -8.80 -2.51
N LEU A 73 6.12 -7.54 -2.53
CA LEU A 73 6.25 -6.71 -3.74
C LEU A 73 7.71 -6.36 -4.03
N LEU A 74 8.55 -6.41 -3.02
CA LEU A 74 9.98 -6.17 -3.19
C LEU A 74 10.73 -7.41 -3.63
N THR A 75 10.34 -8.56 -3.10
CA THR A 75 11.00 -9.83 -3.39
C THR A 75 10.46 -10.52 -4.63
N GLY A 76 9.23 -10.18 -5.02
CA GLY A 76 8.54 -10.84 -6.11
C GLY A 76 7.91 -12.18 -5.74
N MET A 77 8.09 -12.61 -4.51
CA MET A 77 7.55 -13.90 -4.04
C MET A 77 6.22 -13.67 -3.35
N GLY A 78 5.15 -14.17 -3.96
CA GLY A 78 3.82 -14.02 -3.40
C GLY A 78 3.21 -12.65 -3.64
N GLU A 79 3.76 -11.87 -4.58
CA GLU A 79 3.25 -10.51 -4.81
C GLU A 79 1.81 -10.50 -5.31
N GLU A 80 1.42 -11.51 -6.08
CA GLU A 80 0.03 -11.59 -6.56
C GLU A 80 -0.95 -11.72 -5.40
N ALA A 81 -0.60 -12.49 -4.37
CA ALA A 81 -1.46 -12.63 -3.21
C ALA A 81 -1.63 -11.30 -2.48
N VAL A 82 -0.56 -10.53 -2.35
CA VAL A 82 -0.60 -9.22 -1.71
C VAL A 82 -1.42 -8.24 -2.55
N LEU A 83 -1.19 -8.21 -3.85
CA LEU A 83 -1.93 -7.33 -4.75
C LEU A 83 -3.42 -7.68 -4.76
N GLU A 84 -3.74 -8.97 -4.70
CA GLU A 84 -5.13 -9.40 -4.61
C GLU A 84 -5.77 -8.93 -3.32
N GLN A 85 -5.05 -8.94 -2.20
CA GLN A 85 -5.56 -8.42 -0.94
C GLN A 85 -5.91 -6.95 -1.06
N VAL A 86 -5.03 -6.17 -1.69
CA VAL A 86 -5.28 -4.74 -1.91
C VAL A 86 -6.53 -4.56 -2.77
N TYR A 87 -6.63 -5.35 -3.84
CA TYR A 87 -7.79 -5.30 -4.73
C TYR A 87 -9.08 -5.57 -3.98
N GLN A 88 -9.11 -6.61 -3.13
CA GLN A 88 -10.30 -6.95 -2.36
C GLN A 88 -10.72 -5.84 -1.41
N ILE A 89 -9.74 -5.09 -0.90
CA ILE A 89 -10.03 -3.98 0.01
C ILE A 89 -10.62 -2.79 -0.73
N VAL A 90 -10.11 -2.49 -1.92
CA VAL A 90 -10.47 -1.25 -2.63
C VAL A 90 -11.52 -1.43 -3.73
N LYS A 91 -11.90 -2.65 -4.03
CA LYS A 91 -12.84 -2.90 -5.14
C LYS A 91 -14.26 -2.39 -4.85
N ASP A 92 -14.56 -2.16 -3.60
CA ASP A 92 -15.86 -1.63 -3.20
C ASP A 92 -15.86 -0.12 -3.26
#